data_d2fb2bd9fa822939db9f9393a5999971
#
_entry.id   d2fb2bd9fa822939db9f9393a5999971
#
_cell.length_a   1.000
_cell.length_b   1.000
_cell.length_c   1.000
_cell.angle_alpha   90.00
_cell.angle_beta   90.00
_cell.angle_gamma   90.00
#
_symmetry.space_group_name_H-M   'P 1'
#
loop_
_entity.id
_entity.type
_entity.pdbx_description
1 polymer ?
#
loop_
_entity_poly.entity_id
_entity_poly.type
_entity_poly.pdbx_seq_one_letter_code
_entity_poly.pdbx_strand_id
1 'polypeptide(L)'
;MKKLIFAGILAATGLAATANAQIQKGNWLVGSKLISSNFGLNTGGGYNIAIQPQGAYFIQDNVAVGGYVDLGINKVTNGSPTEFTYGVGGLGRYYLSPGEKGVDNLLHHGRWFLEGNVGIGGRSVENADSTTGLDFGAGPGYSYFITPNIGLEGLVKYKGRAGFGSEGLNSNITFNLGFSIYLPTSKAKEVANDVRN
;
A
#
# COMPACT_ATOMS: atom_id res chain seq x y z
N MET A 1 18.55 15.10 13.85
CA MET A 1 18.15 14.22 14.96
C MET A 1 16.74 14.50 15.49
N LYS A 2 16.21 15.72 15.42
CA LYS A 2 14.82 16.03 15.87
C LYS A 2 13.71 15.36 15.04
N LYS A 3 13.94 15.05 13.76
CA LYS A 3 12.95 14.46 12.85
C LYS A 3 12.69 12.96 13.05
N LEU A 4 13.63 12.22 13.63
CA LEU A 4 13.46 10.79 13.96
C LEU A 4 12.69 10.56 15.26
N ILE A 5 12.67 11.55 16.16
CA ILE A 5 11.93 11.49 17.42
C ILE A 5 10.41 11.62 17.15
N PHE A 6 10.00 12.32 16.09
CA PHE A 6 8.60 12.48 15.71
C PHE A 6 7.92 11.16 15.29
N ALA A 7 8.63 10.29 14.59
CA ALA A 7 8.11 8.96 14.23
C ALA A 7 7.86 8.08 15.46
N GLY A 8 8.69 8.23 16.51
CA GLY A 8 8.54 7.50 17.77
C GLY A 8 7.39 8.02 18.66
N ILE A 9 7.12 9.32 18.64
CA ILE A 9 6.08 9.94 19.47
C ILE A 9 4.68 9.66 18.92
N LEU A 10 4.53 9.53 17.60
CA LEU A 10 3.26 9.13 16.97
C LEU A 10 2.83 7.70 17.39
N ALA A 11 3.79 6.83 17.72
CA ALA A 11 3.54 5.46 18.19
C ALA A 11 3.13 5.39 19.67
N ALA A 12 3.51 6.38 20.49
CA ALA A 12 3.40 6.29 21.95
C ALA A 12 2.11 6.89 22.55
N THR A 13 1.34 7.69 21.82
CA THR A 13 0.12 8.34 22.34
C THR A 13 -1.18 7.61 21.99
N GLY A 14 -1.11 6.32 21.75
CA GLY A 14 -2.26 5.45 21.51
C GLY A 14 -3.07 5.18 22.77
N LEU A 15 -3.91 6.11 23.20
CA LEU A 15 -4.99 5.84 24.14
C LEU A 15 -5.98 4.86 23.48
N ALA A 16 -6.46 3.90 24.25
CA ALA A 16 -7.32 2.78 23.88
C ALA A 16 -8.62 3.19 23.14
N ALA A 17 -8.49 3.61 21.89
CA ALA A 17 -9.60 3.69 20.97
C ALA A 17 -9.78 2.29 20.32
N THR A 18 -10.99 1.76 20.37
CA THR A 18 -11.32 0.49 19.72
C THR A 18 -10.97 0.55 18.23
N ALA A 19 -10.55 -0.56 17.64
CA ALA A 19 -10.17 -0.65 16.21
C ALA A 19 -11.24 -0.08 15.24
N ASN A 20 -12.48 0.07 15.70
CA ASN A 20 -13.57 0.66 14.94
C ASN A 20 -13.48 2.20 14.77
N ALA A 21 -12.83 2.92 15.71
CA ALA A 21 -12.75 4.37 15.65
C ALA A 21 -11.81 4.88 14.55
N GLN A 22 -11.03 4.02 13.93
CA GLN A 22 -9.99 4.39 12.97
C GLN A 22 -10.46 4.31 11.52
N ILE A 23 -11.42 3.43 11.22
CA ILE A 23 -12.00 3.22 9.90
C ILE A 23 -13.26 4.06 9.72
N GLN A 24 -13.29 5.25 10.34
CA GLN A 24 -14.42 6.17 10.32
C GLN A 24 -14.18 7.30 9.33
N LYS A 25 -15.29 7.81 8.79
CA LYS A 25 -15.30 9.00 7.95
C LYS A 25 -14.49 10.14 8.58
N GLY A 26 -13.68 10.79 7.77
CA GLY A 26 -12.86 11.92 8.21
C GLY A 26 -11.44 11.55 8.63
N ASN A 27 -11.09 10.29 8.78
CA ASN A 27 -9.74 9.85 9.11
C ASN A 27 -8.88 9.69 7.85
N TRP A 28 -7.57 9.68 8.06
CA TRP A 28 -6.57 9.44 7.03
C TRP A 28 -5.92 8.06 7.23
N LEU A 29 -5.60 7.42 6.13
CA LEU A 29 -4.77 6.23 6.06
C LEU A 29 -3.50 6.61 5.31
N VAL A 30 -2.34 6.39 5.93
CA VAL A 30 -1.02 6.58 5.32
C VAL A 30 -0.21 5.33 5.54
N GLY A 31 0.38 4.78 4.50
CA GLY A 31 1.11 3.53 4.62
C GLY A 31 2.04 3.26 3.45
N SER A 32 2.68 2.12 3.51
CA SER A 32 3.50 1.61 2.42
C SER A 32 3.38 0.10 2.33
N LYS A 33 3.41 -0.42 1.12
CA LYS A 33 3.46 -1.85 0.83
C LYS A 33 4.80 -2.20 0.23
N LEU A 34 5.33 -3.35 0.61
CA LEU A 34 6.38 -4.06 -0.11
C LEU A 34 5.67 -4.95 -1.14
N ILE A 35 5.90 -4.67 -2.40
CA ILE A 35 5.35 -5.47 -3.48
C ILE A 35 6.41 -6.52 -3.81
N SER A 36 6.13 -7.78 -3.48
CA SER A 36 6.97 -8.90 -3.88
C SER A 36 6.20 -9.82 -4.78
N SER A 37 6.67 -9.98 -5.99
CA SER A 37 6.20 -11.04 -6.88
C SER A 37 7.05 -12.31 -6.80
N ASN A 38 8.28 -12.20 -6.29
CA ASN A 38 9.19 -13.32 -6.13
C ASN A 38 10.18 -13.07 -4.99
N PHE A 39 10.11 -13.85 -3.92
CA PHE A 39 11.20 -14.03 -2.97
C PHE A 39 12.17 -15.10 -3.52
N GLY A 40 12.83 -14.83 -4.63
CA GLY A 40 13.90 -15.66 -5.11
C GLY A 40 15.20 -15.30 -4.40
N LEU A 41 15.68 -16.15 -3.51
CA LEU A 41 17.09 -16.17 -3.12
C LEU A 41 17.88 -16.69 -4.33
N ASN A 42 18.08 -15.85 -5.32
CA ASN A 42 18.87 -16.21 -6.48
C ASN A 42 20.34 -16.24 -6.11
N THR A 43 20.95 -17.40 -6.27
CA THR A 43 22.40 -17.66 -6.09
C THR A 43 23.28 -16.80 -7.03
N GLY A 44 22.69 -16.02 -7.93
CA GLY A 44 23.37 -15.21 -8.94
C GLY A 44 23.52 -13.71 -8.63
N GLY A 45 23.22 -13.26 -7.41
CA GLY A 45 23.41 -11.85 -6.99
C GLY A 45 22.35 -10.86 -7.53
N GLY A 46 21.17 -11.35 -7.91
CA GLY A 46 20.02 -10.53 -8.29
C GLY A 46 19.25 -10.00 -7.06
N TYR A 47 18.50 -8.91 -7.24
CA TYR A 47 17.60 -8.38 -6.22
C TYR A 47 16.34 -7.80 -6.87
N ASN A 48 15.24 -7.87 -6.14
CA ASN A 48 13.98 -7.23 -6.51
C ASN A 48 13.43 -6.51 -5.28
N ILE A 49 13.33 -5.19 -5.36
CA ILE A 49 12.80 -4.35 -4.29
C ILE A 49 11.75 -3.44 -4.94
N ALA A 50 10.51 -3.54 -4.45
CA ALA A 50 9.45 -2.65 -4.89
C ALA A 50 8.64 -2.17 -3.67
N ILE A 51 8.42 -0.87 -3.59
CA ILE A 51 7.64 -0.21 -2.54
C ILE A 51 6.49 0.58 -3.15
N GLN A 52 5.36 0.60 -2.43
CA GLN A 52 4.19 1.37 -2.82
C GLN A 52 3.73 2.24 -1.64
N PRO A 53 4.31 3.44 -1.45
CA PRO A 53 3.73 4.42 -0.55
C PRO A 53 2.33 4.82 -1.03
N GLN A 54 1.42 4.97 -0.08
CA GLN A 54 0.01 5.28 -0.33
C GLN A 54 -0.56 6.20 0.74
N GLY A 55 -1.54 7.01 0.32
CA GLY A 55 -2.33 7.83 1.21
C GLY A 55 -3.79 7.80 0.80
N ALA A 56 -4.71 7.64 1.75
CA ALA A 56 -6.14 7.63 1.48
C ALA A 56 -6.92 8.36 2.58
N TYR A 57 -8.09 8.83 2.23
CA TYR A 57 -9.01 9.51 3.13
C TYR A 57 -10.32 8.74 3.22
N PHE A 58 -10.84 8.56 4.43
CA PHE A 58 -12.12 7.90 4.65
C PHE A 58 -13.26 8.85 4.31
N ILE A 59 -13.85 8.68 3.13
CA ILE A 59 -14.98 9.47 2.65
C ILE A 59 -16.30 9.05 3.30
N GLN A 60 -16.36 7.81 3.78
CA GLN A 60 -17.45 7.21 4.52
C GLN A 60 -16.85 6.19 5.49
N ASP A 61 -17.61 5.77 6.52
CA ASP A 61 -17.20 4.68 7.39
C ASP A 61 -16.90 3.43 6.54
N ASN A 62 -15.78 2.80 6.80
CA ASN A 62 -15.25 1.64 6.07
C ASN A 62 -14.83 1.90 4.61
N VAL A 63 -14.99 3.11 4.05
CA VAL A 63 -14.62 3.41 2.65
C VAL A 63 -13.54 4.47 2.59
N ALA A 64 -12.37 4.11 2.11
CA ALA A 64 -11.25 5.03 1.88
C ALA A 64 -10.95 5.16 0.38
N VAL A 65 -10.63 6.40 -0.04
CA VAL A 65 -10.21 6.73 -1.41
C VAL A 65 -8.94 7.55 -1.35
N GLY A 66 -8.00 7.28 -2.22
CA GLY A 66 -6.72 7.95 -2.19
C GLY A 66 -5.85 7.69 -3.39
N GLY A 67 -4.53 7.84 -3.19
CA GLY A 67 -3.54 7.64 -4.22
C GLY A 67 -2.34 6.83 -3.74
N TYR A 68 -1.56 6.37 -4.70
CA TYR A 68 -0.33 5.62 -4.46
C TYR A 68 0.75 6.00 -5.49
N VAL A 69 1.99 5.72 -5.12
CA VAL A 69 3.14 5.78 -6.01
C VAL A 69 3.81 4.39 -5.98
N ASP A 70 4.08 3.81 -7.14
CA ASP A 70 4.86 2.58 -7.27
C ASP A 70 6.31 2.93 -7.60
N LEU A 71 7.25 2.35 -6.87
CA LEU A 71 8.69 2.47 -7.11
C LEU A 71 9.33 1.11 -6.96
N GLY A 72 10.05 0.65 -7.99
CA GLY A 72 10.70 -0.65 -7.95
C GLY A 72 12.01 -0.69 -8.71
N ILE A 73 12.92 -1.52 -8.22
CA ILE A 73 14.20 -1.82 -8.87
C ILE A 73 14.33 -3.34 -8.93
N ASN A 74 14.58 -3.85 -10.10
CA ASN A 74 14.78 -5.28 -10.34
C ASN A 74 16.10 -5.52 -11.07
N LYS A 75 16.88 -6.44 -10.57
CA LYS A 75 18.10 -6.96 -11.21
C LYS A 75 18.12 -8.48 -11.08
N VAL A 76 18.09 -9.17 -12.19
CA VAL A 76 17.95 -10.63 -12.20
C VAL A 76 19.26 -11.33 -11.80
N THR A 77 20.40 -10.83 -12.27
CA THR A 77 21.74 -11.43 -12.05
C THR A 77 22.80 -10.33 -12.15
N ASN A 78 24.00 -10.57 -11.57
CA ASN A 78 25.17 -9.73 -11.84
C ASN A 78 25.49 -9.74 -13.35
N GLY A 79 25.49 -8.54 -13.97
CA GLY A 79 25.67 -8.37 -15.42
C GLY A 79 24.37 -8.25 -16.24
N SER A 80 23.19 -8.52 -15.64
CA SER A 80 21.92 -8.19 -16.28
C SER A 80 21.63 -6.69 -16.21
N PRO A 81 20.92 -6.11 -17.21
CA PRO A 81 20.45 -4.75 -17.13
C PRO A 81 19.58 -4.52 -15.90
N THR A 82 19.70 -3.35 -15.30
CA THR A 82 18.83 -2.94 -14.21
C THR A 82 17.50 -2.44 -14.77
N GLU A 83 16.42 -2.93 -14.20
CA GLU A 83 15.07 -2.52 -14.55
C GLU A 83 14.50 -1.61 -13.46
N PHE A 84 13.98 -0.49 -13.85
CA PHE A 84 13.30 0.48 -12.99
C PHE A 84 11.81 0.49 -13.29
N THR A 85 10.97 0.27 -12.29
CA THR A 85 9.52 0.37 -12.41
C THR A 85 9.01 1.57 -11.62
N TYR A 86 8.07 2.30 -12.22
CA TYR A 86 7.45 3.46 -11.60
C TYR A 86 5.97 3.51 -11.95
N GLY A 87 5.19 4.16 -11.10
CA GLY A 87 3.77 4.34 -11.35
C GLY A 87 3.13 5.30 -10.36
N VAL A 88 1.99 5.83 -10.76
CA VAL A 88 1.14 6.68 -9.91
C VAL A 88 -0.31 6.40 -10.24
N GLY A 89 -1.17 6.37 -9.23
CA GLY A 89 -2.57 6.08 -9.46
C GLY A 89 -3.48 6.37 -8.27
N GLY A 90 -4.78 6.15 -8.51
CA GLY A 90 -5.81 6.17 -7.50
C GLY A 90 -6.07 4.79 -6.92
N LEU A 91 -6.49 4.75 -5.67
CA LEU A 91 -6.92 3.54 -4.98
C LEU A 91 -8.24 3.77 -4.25
N GLY A 92 -9.02 2.71 -4.15
CA GLY A 92 -10.20 2.63 -3.30
C GLY A 92 -10.11 1.39 -2.42
N ARG A 93 -10.51 1.52 -1.16
CA ARG A 93 -10.49 0.43 -0.19
C ARG A 93 -11.80 0.40 0.58
N TYR A 94 -12.37 -0.79 0.71
CA TYR A 94 -13.56 -1.08 1.49
C TYR A 94 -13.24 -2.09 2.60
N TYR A 95 -13.50 -1.73 3.85
CA TYR A 95 -13.35 -2.61 5.00
C TYR A 95 -14.66 -3.31 5.30
N LEU A 96 -14.61 -4.64 5.47
CA LEU A 96 -15.77 -5.43 5.84
C LEU A 96 -16.18 -5.11 7.28
N SER A 97 -17.46 -4.87 7.49
CA SER A 97 -18.01 -4.57 8.82
C SER A 97 -18.01 -5.81 9.71
N PRO A 98 -17.77 -5.67 11.03
CA PRO A 98 -18.06 -6.74 12.00
C PRO A 98 -19.57 -6.98 12.01
N GLY A 99 -19.99 -8.25 12.00
CA GLY A 99 -21.40 -8.63 11.97
C GLY A 99 -21.91 -9.18 10.63
N GLU A 100 -21.12 -9.14 9.57
CA GLU A 100 -21.38 -9.98 8.41
C GLU A 100 -21.10 -11.44 8.77
N LYS A 101 -22.14 -12.29 8.61
CA LYS A 101 -22.12 -13.70 9.01
C LYS A 101 -20.84 -14.41 8.61
N GLY A 102 -20.06 -14.87 9.58
CA GLY A 102 -18.83 -15.64 9.40
C GLY A 102 -17.53 -14.94 9.77
N VAL A 103 -17.54 -13.65 10.11
CA VAL A 103 -16.34 -12.85 10.40
C VAL A 103 -16.18 -12.59 11.92
N ASP A 104 -17.23 -12.75 12.71
CA ASP A 104 -17.26 -12.35 14.11
C ASP A 104 -16.29 -13.09 15.04
N ASN A 105 -15.89 -14.31 14.73
CA ASN A 105 -15.07 -15.14 15.63
C ASN A 105 -13.55 -15.05 15.39
N LEU A 106 -13.10 -14.41 14.32
CA LEU A 106 -11.67 -14.37 13.95
C LEU A 106 -10.96 -13.05 14.33
N LEU A 107 -11.67 -12.01 14.82
CA LEU A 107 -11.15 -10.67 14.60
C LEU A 107 -11.30 -9.68 15.77
N HIS A 108 -10.81 -10.01 16.94
CA HIS A 108 -10.66 -8.98 17.99
C HIS A 108 -9.63 -7.88 17.64
N HIS A 109 -8.70 -8.14 16.70
CA HIS A 109 -7.59 -7.23 16.38
C HIS A 109 -7.37 -6.98 14.89
N GLY A 110 -8.28 -7.36 14.00
CA GLY A 110 -8.07 -7.19 12.58
C GLY A 110 -9.32 -6.92 11.76
N ARG A 111 -9.11 -6.55 10.49
CA ARG A 111 -10.17 -6.24 9.53
C ARG A 111 -9.81 -6.79 8.15
N TRP A 112 -10.76 -7.46 7.54
CA TRP A 112 -10.71 -7.77 6.12
C TRP A 112 -11.04 -6.51 5.31
N PHE A 113 -10.39 -6.36 4.18
CA PHE A 113 -10.70 -5.31 3.23
C PHE A 113 -10.59 -5.80 1.79
N LEU A 114 -11.29 -5.10 0.90
CA LEU A 114 -11.11 -5.19 -0.54
C LEU A 114 -10.44 -3.90 -1.01
N GLU A 115 -9.43 -4.03 -1.85
CA GLU A 115 -8.75 -2.88 -2.44
C GLU A 115 -8.76 -2.99 -3.96
N GLY A 116 -9.09 -1.88 -4.61
CA GLY A 116 -8.96 -1.70 -6.04
C GLY A 116 -8.07 -0.50 -6.35
N ASN A 117 -7.35 -0.54 -7.46
CA ASN A 117 -6.53 0.58 -7.91
C ASN A 117 -6.51 0.66 -9.44
N VAL A 118 -6.31 1.90 -9.93
CA VAL A 118 -6.05 2.19 -11.32
C VAL A 118 -5.01 3.32 -11.40
N GLY A 119 -4.09 3.24 -12.35
CA GLY A 119 -3.03 4.22 -12.49
C GLY A 119 -2.28 4.10 -13.80
N ILE A 120 -1.27 4.92 -13.95
CA ILE A 120 -0.33 4.90 -15.07
C ILE A 120 1.02 4.51 -14.51
N GLY A 121 1.67 3.56 -15.13
CA GLY A 121 2.99 3.10 -14.73
C GLY A 121 3.84 2.73 -15.93
N GLY A 122 5.13 2.66 -15.68
CA GLY A 122 6.09 2.34 -16.71
C GLY A 122 7.24 1.48 -16.18
N ARG A 123 8.00 1.00 -17.13
CA ARG A 123 9.21 0.22 -16.91
C ARG A 123 10.30 0.77 -17.81
N SER A 124 11.43 1.10 -17.23
CA SER A 124 12.63 1.51 -17.92
C SER A 124 13.72 0.47 -17.67
N VAL A 125 14.31 -0.02 -18.73
CA VAL A 125 15.42 -0.99 -18.68
C VAL A 125 16.67 -0.30 -19.18
N GLU A 126 17.79 -0.51 -18.50
CA GLU A 126 19.08 0.04 -18.92
C GLU A 126 19.39 -0.42 -20.35
N ASN A 127 19.67 0.55 -21.26
CA ASN A 127 19.94 0.36 -22.68
C ASN A 127 18.75 -0.19 -23.52
N ALA A 128 17.50 0.01 -23.07
CA ALA A 128 16.29 -0.36 -23.83
C ALA A 128 15.22 0.73 -23.73
N ASP A 129 14.23 0.68 -24.61
CA ASP A 129 13.12 1.62 -24.62
C ASP A 129 12.25 1.50 -23.38
N SER A 130 11.78 2.64 -22.86
CA SER A 130 10.82 2.68 -21.76
C SER A 130 9.42 2.36 -22.28
N THR A 131 8.71 1.50 -21.56
CA THR A 131 7.30 1.20 -21.85
C THR A 131 6.41 1.80 -20.76
N THR A 132 5.32 2.43 -21.19
CA THR A 132 4.30 2.99 -20.28
C THR A 132 2.95 2.35 -20.58
N GLY A 133 2.12 2.20 -19.56
CA GLY A 133 0.81 1.57 -19.69
C GLY A 133 -0.15 1.94 -18.58
N LEU A 134 -1.38 1.49 -18.73
CA LEU A 134 -2.41 1.56 -17.70
C LEU A 134 -2.24 0.36 -16.77
N ASP A 135 -2.07 0.64 -15.48
CA ASP A 135 -2.04 -0.37 -14.43
C ASP A 135 -3.38 -0.40 -13.69
N PHE A 136 -3.91 -1.57 -13.47
CA PHE A 136 -5.09 -1.77 -12.64
C PHE A 136 -4.94 -3.01 -11.78
N GLY A 137 -5.65 -3.06 -10.68
CA GLY A 137 -5.63 -4.24 -9.82
C GLY A 137 -6.74 -4.23 -8.80
N ALA A 138 -7.10 -5.43 -8.34
CA ALA A 138 -8.06 -5.60 -7.26
C ALA A 138 -7.75 -6.87 -6.47
N GLY A 139 -8.10 -6.87 -5.19
CA GLY A 139 -7.94 -8.06 -4.37
C GLY A 139 -8.30 -7.87 -2.90
N PRO A 140 -8.46 -9.00 -2.18
CA PRO A 140 -8.72 -9.02 -0.75
C PRO A 140 -7.42 -8.86 0.04
N GLY A 141 -7.53 -8.20 1.18
CA GLY A 141 -6.47 -8.04 2.16
C GLY A 141 -6.99 -8.13 3.58
N TYR A 142 -6.06 -8.24 4.49
CA TYR A 142 -6.30 -8.29 5.92
C TYR A 142 -5.35 -7.34 6.63
N SER A 143 -5.90 -6.47 7.49
CA SER A 143 -5.16 -5.56 8.34
C SER A 143 -5.23 -6.04 9.77
N TYR A 144 -4.08 -6.36 10.37
CA TYR A 144 -3.94 -6.73 11.78
C TYR A 144 -3.43 -5.52 12.56
N PHE A 145 -4.22 -5.02 13.52
CA PHE A 145 -3.89 -3.85 14.31
C PHE A 145 -2.96 -4.21 15.47
N ILE A 146 -1.70 -3.80 15.37
CA ILE A 146 -0.71 -3.95 16.45
C ILE A 146 -0.83 -2.86 17.52
N THR A 147 -1.36 -1.70 17.11
CA THR A 147 -1.79 -0.61 17.99
C THR A 147 -3.11 -0.05 17.46
N PRO A 148 -3.84 0.75 18.24
CA PRO A 148 -5.04 1.40 17.73
C PRO A 148 -4.86 2.12 16.40
N ASN A 149 -3.69 2.66 16.12
CA ASN A 149 -3.43 3.49 14.92
C ASN A 149 -2.52 2.85 13.89
N ILE A 150 -1.97 1.65 14.14
CA ILE A 150 -1.03 1.00 13.24
C ILE A 150 -1.50 -0.41 12.93
N GLY A 151 -1.72 -0.70 11.66
CA GLY A 151 -2.04 -2.02 11.13
C GLY A 151 -0.90 -2.59 10.29
N LEU A 152 -0.60 -3.87 10.49
CA LEU A 152 0.17 -4.67 9.53
C LEU A 152 -0.80 -5.26 8.51
N GLU A 153 -0.45 -5.23 7.24
CA GLU A 153 -1.35 -5.60 6.16
C GLU A 153 -0.76 -6.71 5.30
N GLY A 154 -1.60 -7.70 4.99
CA GLY A 154 -1.38 -8.66 3.93
C GLY A 154 -2.42 -8.47 2.83
N LEU A 155 -2.02 -8.46 1.57
CA LEU A 155 -2.92 -8.24 0.45
C LEU A 155 -2.54 -9.15 -0.71
N VAL A 156 -3.50 -9.92 -1.18
CA VAL A 156 -3.40 -10.70 -2.44
C VAL A 156 -4.14 -9.91 -3.50
N LYS A 157 -3.45 -9.57 -4.59
CA LYS A 157 -4.02 -8.71 -5.63
C LYS A 157 -3.80 -9.30 -7.02
N TYR A 158 -4.84 -9.36 -7.81
CA TYR A 158 -4.74 -9.50 -9.25
C TYR A 158 -4.34 -8.14 -9.83
N LYS A 159 -3.23 -8.08 -10.53
CA LYS A 159 -2.73 -6.91 -11.24
C LYS A 159 -2.78 -7.16 -12.74
N GLY A 160 -3.26 -6.18 -13.50
CA GLY A 160 -3.21 -6.14 -14.95
C GLY A 160 -2.49 -4.90 -15.42
N ARG A 161 -1.74 -5.02 -16.52
CA ARG A 161 -1.12 -3.92 -17.23
C ARG A 161 -1.51 -3.97 -18.70
N ALA A 162 -2.04 -2.88 -19.22
CA ALA A 162 -2.29 -2.67 -20.63
C ALA A 162 -1.29 -1.63 -21.14
N GLY A 163 -0.35 -2.04 -21.98
CA GLY A 163 0.63 -1.13 -22.58
C GLY A 163 -0.03 -0.14 -23.56
N PHE A 164 0.50 1.07 -23.71
CA PHE A 164 0.09 2.03 -24.73
C PHE A 164 0.75 1.77 -26.08
N GLY A 165 1.37 0.62 -26.25
CA GLY A 165 1.97 0.11 -27.48
C GLY A 165 1.37 -1.25 -27.88
N SER A 166 2.04 -1.97 -28.74
CA SER A 166 1.60 -3.24 -29.32
C SER A 166 1.61 -4.44 -28.36
N GLU A 167 1.90 -4.25 -27.08
CA GLU A 167 1.89 -5.32 -26.08
C GLU A 167 0.48 -5.54 -25.55
N GLY A 168 0.03 -6.79 -25.58
CA GLY A 168 -1.26 -7.19 -25.03
C GLY A 168 -1.37 -7.03 -23.51
N LEU A 169 -2.53 -7.36 -22.97
CA LEU A 169 -2.78 -7.36 -21.53
C LEU A 169 -1.87 -8.38 -20.83
N ASN A 170 -1.02 -7.91 -19.94
CA ASN A 170 -0.22 -8.74 -19.05
C ASN A 170 -0.84 -8.74 -17.65
N SER A 171 -1.02 -9.89 -17.04
CA SER A 171 -1.64 -10.01 -15.72
C SER A 171 -0.92 -11.00 -14.82
N ASN A 172 -0.90 -10.70 -13.52
CA ASN A 172 -0.29 -11.56 -12.51
C ASN A 172 -1.01 -11.43 -11.17
N ILE A 173 -0.80 -12.41 -10.30
CA ILE A 173 -1.21 -12.33 -8.89
C ILE A 173 0.01 -11.92 -8.07
N THR A 174 -0.17 -10.92 -7.21
CA THR A 174 0.87 -10.42 -6.33
C THR A 174 0.49 -10.58 -4.86
N PHE A 175 1.49 -10.89 -4.03
CA PHE A 175 1.38 -10.87 -2.58
C PHE A 175 2.09 -9.63 -2.07
N ASN A 176 1.38 -8.83 -1.29
CA ASN A 176 1.91 -7.58 -0.77
C ASN A 176 1.84 -7.62 0.76
N LEU A 177 2.93 -7.27 1.41
CA LEU A 177 2.99 -7.04 2.84
C LEU A 177 3.24 -5.57 3.09
N GLY A 178 2.62 -5.00 4.10
CA GLY A 178 2.79 -3.59 4.38
C GLY A 178 2.33 -3.18 5.76
N PHE A 179 2.34 -1.90 5.97
CA PHE A 179 1.77 -1.29 7.15
C PHE A 179 0.96 -0.06 6.78
N SER A 180 -0.02 0.24 7.62
CA SER A 180 -0.83 1.46 7.50
C SER A 180 -0.98 2.13 8.85
N ILE A 181 -0.88 3.46 8.83
CA ILE A 181 -1.11 4.33 9.98
C ILE A 181 -2.44 5.04 9.74
N TYR A 182 -3.34 4.92 10.72
CA TYR A 182 -4.66 5.53 10.69
C TYR A 182 -4.63 6.78 11.56
N LEU A 183 -4.83 7.94 10.97
CA LEU A 183 -4.71 9.24 11.62
C LEU A 183 -6.09 9.94 11.70
N PRO A 184 -6.57 10.28 12.88
CA PRO A 184 -7.69 11.20 13.02
C PRO A 184 -7.39 12.55 12.36
N THR A 185 -8.39 13.19 11.76
CA THR A 185 -8.23 14.48 11.05
C THR A 185 -7.60 15.57 11.90
N SER A 186 -7.89 15.62 13.20
CA SER A 186 -7.27 16.56 14.14
C SER A 186 -5.75 16.40 14.20
N LYS A 187 -5.28 15.16 14.35
CA LYS A 187 -3.84 14.85 14.37
C LYS A 187 -3.16 15.02 13.01
N ALA A 188 -3.86 14.71 11.92
CA ALA A 188 -3.32 14.93 10.58
C ALA A 188 -3.06 16.41 10.29
N LYS A 189 -3.94 17.31 10.76
CA LYS A 189 -3.75 18.76 10.64
C LYS A 189 -2.59 19.27 11.49
N GLU A 190 -2.41 18.74 12.70
CA GLU A 190 -1.30 19.10 13.59
C GLU A 190 0.05 18.75 12.94
N VAL A 191 0.20 17.52 12.44
CA VAL A 191 1.41 17.08 11.72
C VAL A 191 1.68 17.94 10.48
N ALA A 192 0.65 18.25 9.70
CA ALA A 192 0.80 19.09 8.52
C ALA A 192 1.26 20.52 8.84
N ASN A 193 0.82 21.09 9.97
CA ASN A 193 1.24 22.42 10.42
C ASN A 193 2.68 22.42 10.95
N ASP A 194 3.10 21.36 11.65
CA ASP A 194 4.47 21.24 12.16
C ASP A 194 5.52 21.05 11.06
N VAL A 195 5.15 20.45 9.95
CA VAL A 195 6.04 20.29 8.79
C VAL A 195 6.19 21.60 8.01
N ARG A 196 5.22 22.52 8.16
CA ARG A 196 5.16 23.78 7.43
C ARG A 196 5.93 24.93 8.12
N ASN A 197 6.24 24.79 9.41
CA ASN A 197 7.04 25.70 10.23
C ASN A 197 8.46 25.17 10.41
#